data_79540695b10eb4d9240aaefc89627437
#
_entry.id   79540695b10eb4d9240aaefc89627437
#
_cell.length_a   1.000
_cell.length_b   1.000
_cell.length_c   1.000
_cell.angle_alpha   90.00
_cell.angle_beta   90.00
_cell.angle_gamma   90.00
#
_symmetry.space_group_name_H-M   'P 1'
#
loop_
_entity.id
_entity.type
_entity.pdbx_description
1 polymer ?
#
loop_
_entity_poly.entity_id
_entity_poly.type
_entity_poly.pdbx_seq_one_letter_code
_entity_poly.pdbx_strand_id
1 'polypeptide(L)'
;MRKTLAISLLPAVLTACVTTPRDAAPVDVQILAINDFHGALEPPRLAVVAGGAPGFEQRIPAGGAAHLATAMAELRRGHANTISVAAGDLTSASPFASSQFLDEPAVLAMNMVGLELNAVGNHEFDRGTNELKRLQAGGCAQNTALTPCRVDRDFPGARYRYLAANVKTADGGTLFPATALRRFGSGKRRVTVGFIGLTLRETATLVAPDAVRDVTFAEEAATINALVPKLRGEGADAVVVLIHQGVSTKVLYNDKSCAGLSGDLLPVLAKLDPGVDVVVSGHTHNAYVCDYAAVDPTRPYLLTSAGSRGMLVTDITLSIDPATRRVINKRADNVIVASGPYDGPAGIVPVDPAFRPYAADAAVKALVDRYVAAAKPVADRLVGKVSAALPRARNPSGESQLGSLVADSQAAATGAEIAFMNAYGLRADLIPRDDGTVTFGQLYAVQPFGNVLQVKGLTGAQLRALLEQQFDSGSNTVERPNAP
;
A
#
# COMPACT_ATOMS: atom_id res chain seq x y z
N MET A 1 9.33 -49.50 -90.08
CA MET A 1 9.23 -48.20 -89.38
C MET A 1 8.40 -48.39 -88.13
N ARG A 2 9.03 -48.44 -87.00
CA ARG A 2 8.39 -48.57 -85.67
C ARG A 2 8.45 -47.17 -84.97
N LYS A 3 7.28 -46.64 -84.67
CA LYS A 3 7.15 -45.38 -83.96
C LYS A 3 7.11 -45.68 -82.46
N THR A 4 8.10 -45.21 -81.75
CA THR A 4 8.17 -45.27 -80.28
C THR A 4 7.42 -44.05 -79.68
N LEU A 5 6.45 -44.32 -78.84
CA LEU A 5 5.68 -43.31 -78.11
C LEU A 5 6.34 -43.08 -76.72
N ALA A 6 6.89 -41.88 -76.47
CA ALA A 6 7.46 -41.51 -75.18
C ALA A 6 6.35 -40.93 -74.31
N ILE A 7 6.11 -41.58 -73.18
CA ILE A 7 5.19 -41.09 -72.13
C ILE A 7 6.00 -40.29 -71.15
N SER A 8 5.81 -38.98 -71.10
CA SER A 8 6.39 -38.07 -70.03
C SER A 8 5.54 -38.12 -68.76
N LEU A 9 6.09 -38.69 -67.71
CA LEU A 9 5.51 -38.56 -66.35
C LEU A 9 5.91 -37.21 -65.78
N LEU A 10 4.92 -36.30 -65.50
CA LEU A 10 5.10 -35.10 -64.64
C LEU A 10 5.00 -35.51 -63.16
N PRO A 11 5.95 -35.15 -62.35
CA PRO A 11 5.79 -35.31 -60.86
C PRO A 11 4.83 -34.26 -60.29
N ALA A 12 3.71 -34.71 -59.70
CA ALA A 12 2.83 -33.87 -58.92
C ALA A 12 3.51 -33.51 -57.61
N VAL A 13 3.95 -32.25 -57.46
CA VAL A 13 4.42 -31.69 -56.20
C VAL A 13 3.22 -31.43 -55.30
N LEU A 14 2.97 -32.29 -54.32
CA LEU A 14 2.03 -32.06 -53.24
C LEU A 14 2.63 -30.99 -52.30
N THR A 15 2.20 -29.73 -52.46
CA THR A 15 2.47 -28.67 -51.51
C THR A 15 1.61 -28.93 -50.26
N ALA A 16 2.19 -29.58 -49.26
CA ALA A 16 1.58 -29.64 -47.93
C ALA A 16 1.52 -28.22 -47.38
N CYS A 17 0.34 -27.64 -47.30
CA CYS A 17 0.11 -26.45 -46.46
C CYS A 17 0.41 -26.82 -45.02
N VAL A 18 1.60 -26.49 -44.55
CA VAL A 18 1.90 -26.46 -43.12
C VAL A 18 1.08 -25.30 -42.53
N THR A 19 -0.11 -25.60 -42.03
CA THR A 19 -0.83 -24.70 -41.17
C THR A 19 0.01 -24.58 -39.90
N THR A 20 0.82 -23.52 -39.80
CA THR A 20 1.39 -23.12 -38.51
C THR A 20 0.22 -23.05 -37.50
N PRO A 21 0.34 -23.71 -36.32
CA PRO A 21 -0.67 -23.56 -35.31
C PRO A 21 -0.85 -22.06 -35.06
N ARG A 22 -2.07 -21.57 -35.24
CA ARG A 22 -2.40 -20.19 -34.88
C ARG A 22 -2.05 -20.05 -33.39
N ASP A 23 -0.97 -19.32 -33.09
CA ASP A 23 -0.53 -19.09 -31.72
C ASP A 23 -1.75 -18.65 -30.92
N ALA A 24 -2.00 -19.31 -29.79
CA ALA A 24 -3.14 -18.97 -28.96
C ALA A 24 -2.95 -17.51 -28.50
N ALA A 25 -3.95 -16.67 -28.74
CA ALA A 25 -3.87 -15.25 -28.36
C ALA A 25 -3.44 -15.10 -26.89
N PRO A 26 -2.61 -14.11 -26.55
CA PRO A 26 -2.18 -13.86 -25.18
C PRO A 26 -3.35 -13.79 -24.20
N VAL A 27 -3.07 -14.08 -22.95
CA VAL A 27 -4.03 -13.97 -21.85
C VAL A 27 -3.67 -12.73 -21.04
N ASP A 28 -4.56 -11.75 -21.07
CA ASP A 28 -4.41 -10.58 -20.22
C ASP A 28 -4.90 -10.90 -18.81
N VAL A 29 -4.05 -10.60 -17.82
CA VAL A 29 -4.35 -10.67 -16.40
C VAL A 29 -4.27 -9.27 -15.84
N GLN A 30 -5.39 -8.80 -15.27
CA GLN A 30 -5.47 -7.53 -14.57
C GLN A 30 -5.16 -7.76 -13.08
N ILE A 31 -4.30 -6.90 -12.51
CA ILE A 31 -4.00 -6.84 -11.09
C ILE A 31 -4.36 -5.44 -10.61
N LEU A 32 -5.37 -5.33 -9.76
CA LEU A 32 -5.73 -4.08 -9.09
C LEU A 32 -5.04 -4.03 -7.74
N ALA A 33 -4.11 -3.09 -7.58
CA ALA A 33 -3.27 -3.00 -6.39
C ALA A 33 -3.54 -1.74 -5.59
N ILE A 34 -3.53 -1.88 -4.25
CA ILE A 34 -3.55 -0.79 -3.28
C ILE A 34 -2.46 -1.01 -2.23
N ASN A 35 -2.20 -0.02 -1.41
CA ASN A 35 -1.31 -0.11 -0.25
C ASN A 35 -1.68 0.97 0.77
N ASP A 36 -1.19 0.82 2.01
CA ASP A 36 -1.26 1.85 3.06
C ASP A 36 -2.68 2.42 3.25
N PHE A 37 -3.68 1.54 3.32
CA PHE A 37 -5.07 1.96 3.49
C PHE A 37 -5.31 2.58 4.86
N HIS A 38 -4.64 2.06 5.91
CA HIS A 38 -4.69 2.58 7.28
C HIS A 38 -6.11 2.85 7.77
N GLY A 39 -7.03 1.92 7.58
CA GLY A 39 -8.39 2.05 8.06
C GLY A 39 -9.10 3.33 7.63
N ALA A 40 -8.76 3.90 6.48
CA ALA A 40 -9.39 5.12 5.94
C ALA A 40 -10.81 4.84 5.45
N LEU A 41 -11.72 4.58 6.39
CA LEU A 41 -13.13 4.27 6.10
C LEU A 41 -13.82 5.43 5.41
N GLU A 42 -13.68 6.64 5.96
CA GLU A 42 -14.16 7.89 5.38
C GLU A 42 -13.11 8.48 4.44
N PRO A 43 -13.48 9.36 3.50
CA PRO A 43 -12.53 10.14 2.71
C PRO A 43 -11.55 10.88 3.63
N PRO A 44 -10.23 10.77 3.40
CA PRO A 44 -9.21 11.20 4.37
C PRO A 44 -8.99 12.72 4.45
N ARG A 45 -9.82 13.54 3.80
CA ARG A 45 -9.64 14.99 3.65
C ARG A 45 -8.25 15.34 3.09
N LEU A 46 -7.85 14.59 2.09
CA LEU A 46 -6.61 14.74 1.35
C LEU A 46 -6.90 14.79 -0.15
N ALA A 47 -5.96 15.29 -0.91
CA ALA A 47 -6.06 15.36 -2.35
C ALA A 47 -4.82 14.77 -3.03
N VAL A 48 -5.03 14.13 -4.18
CA VAL A 48 -3.95 13.77 -5.10
C VAL A 48 -3.64 15.00 -5.96
N VAL A 49 -2.35 15.33 -6.09
CA VAL A 49 -1.90 16.36 -7.03
C VAL A 49 -1.82 15.71 -8.41
N ALA A 50 -2.71 16.14 -9.32
CA ALA A 50 -2.81 15.58 -10.66
C ALA A 50 -1.99 16.36 -11.71
N GLY A 51 -1.56 17.57 -11.39
CA GLY A 51 -0.78 18.44 -12.27
C GLY A 51 -0.75 19.89 -11.78
N GLY A 52 -0.34 20.80 -12.64
CA GLY A 52 -0.27 22.23 -12.34
C GLY A 52 1.14 22.70 -11.93
N ALA A 53 1.34 24.02 -11.95
CA ALA A 53 2.56 24.66 -11.47
C ALA A 53 2.54 24.76 -9.93
N PRO A 54 3.70 24.89 -9.26
CA PRO A 54 3.75 25.14 -7.82
C PRO A 54 2.88 26.34 -7.40
N GLY A 55 2.00 26.12 -6.42
CA GLY A 55 1.02 27.11 -5.96
C GLY A 55 -0.30 27.17 -6.76
N PHE A 56 -0.38 26.44 -7.86
CA PHE A 56 -1.56 26.30 -8.73
C PHE A 56 -1.83 24.82 -9.05
N GLU A 57 -1.55 23.95 -8.10
CA GLU A 57 -1.71 22.51 -8.31
C GLU A 57 -3.19 22.12 -8.47
N GLN A 58 -3.46 21.26 -9.45
CA GLN A 58 -4.72 20.58 -9.60
C GLN A 58 -4.83 19.49 -8.50
N ARG A 59 -5.62 19.76 -7.47
CA ARG A 59 -5.77 18.95 -6.25
C ARG A 59 -7.10 18.22 -6.29
N ILE A 60 -7.07 16.91 -6.42
CA ILE A 60 -8.25 16.06 -6.55
C ILE A 60 -8.57 15.41 -5.21
N PRO A 61 -9.71 15.74 -4.56
CA PRO A 61 -10.20 15.02 -3.38
C PRO A 61 -10.33 13.54 -3.68
N ALA A 62 -9.76 12.66 -2.86
CA ALA A 62 -9.72 11.24 -3.17
C ALA A 62 -9.73 10.35 -1.92
N GLY A 63 -10.14 9.08 -2.09
CA GLY A 63 -10.08 8.04 -1.08
C GLY A 63 -11.37 7.78 -0.34
N GLY A 64 -11.26 6.93 0.69
CA GLY A 64 -12.38 6.41 1.46
C GLY A 64 -12.94 5.08 0.91
N ALA A 65 -13.30 4.18 1.83
CA ALA A 65 -13.66 2.80 1.51
C ALA A 65 -14.80 2.66 0.48
N ALA A 66 -15.85 3.49 0.61
CA ALA A 66 -17.03 3.39 -0.25
C ALA A 66 -16.76 3.86 -1.69
N HIS A 67 -15.93 4.87 -1.89
CA HIS A 67 -15.49 5.32 -3.21
C HIS A 67 -14.51 4.32 -3.84
N LEU A 68 -13.59 3.76 -3.02
CA LEU A 68 -12.66 2.71 -3.43
C LEU A 68 -13.41 1.47 -3.93
N ALA A 69 -14.48 1.05 -3.24
CA ALA A 69 -15.28 -0.11 -3.65
C ALA A 69 -15.87 0.07 -5.05
N THR A 70 -16.45 1.23 -5.32
CA THR A 70 -16.99 1.55 -6.66
C THR A 70 -15.88 1.62 -7.71
N ALA A 71 -14.77 2.30 -7.42
CA ALA A 71 -13.64 2.38 -8.34
C ALA A 71 -13.11 0.98 -8.72
N MET A 72 -12.89 0.11 -7.72
CA MET A 72 -12.44 -1.26 -7.93
C MET A 72 -13.45 -2.09 -8.74
N ALA A 73 -14.74 -1.93 -8.50
CA ALA A 73 -15.80 -2.60 -9.24
C ALA A 73 -15.86 -2.12 -10.71
N GLU A 74 -15.67 -0.83 -10.95
CA GLU A 74 -15.65 -0.25 -12.29
C GLU A 74 -14.41 -0.69 -13.08
N LEU A 75 -13.23 -0.68 -12.45
CA LEU A 75 -11.98 -1.14 -13.07
C LEU A 75 -12.00 -2.63 -13.43
N ARG A 76 -12.67 -3.47 -12.63
CA ARG A 76 -12.86 -4.90 -12.94
C ARG A 76 -13.78 -5.14 -14.14
N ARG A 77 -14.65 -4.17 -14.48
CA ARG A 77 -15.67 -4.37 -15.52
C ARG A 77 -15.03 -4.58 -16.88
N GLY A 78 -15.40 -5.68 -17.54
CA GLY A 78 -14.84 -6.05 -18.83
C GLY A 78 -13.55 -6.88 -18.80
N HIS A 79 -12.98 -7.09 -17.62
CA HIS A 79 -11.78 -7.92 -17.42
C HIS A 79 -12.15 -9.30 -16.84
N ALA A 80 -11.99 -10.36 -17.68
CA ALA A 80 -12.33 -11.73 -17.27
C ALA A 80 -11.34 -12.32 -16.25
N ASN A 81 -10.09 -11.85 -16.25
CA ASN A 81 -9.02 -12.37 -15.43
C ASN A 81 -8.47 -11.26 -14.54
N THR A 82 -9.12 -11.01 -13.41
CA THR A 82 -8.73 -9.95 -12.46
C THR A 82 -8.41 -10.55 -11.09
N ILE A 83 -7.44 -9.97 -10.42
CA ILE A 83 -7.16 -10.19 -8.99
C ILE A 83 -6.92 -8.83 -8.32
N SER A 84 -7.34 -8.70 -7.06
CA SER A 84 -7.08 -7.52 -6.24
C SER A 84 -6.11 -7.85 -5.13
N VAL A 85 -5.07 -7.02 -4.99
CA VAL A 85 -3.96 -7.25 -4.05
C VAL A 85 -3.64 -5.98 -3.25
N ALA A 86 -2.95 -6.16 -2.13
CA ALA A 86 -2.40 -5.04 -1.38
C ALA A 86 -0.96 -5.29 -0.92
N ALA A 87 -0.20 -4.21 -0.77
CA ALA A 87 1.18 -4.23 -0.31
C ALA A 87 1.32 -3.72 1.14
N GLY A 88 0.43 -4.17 2.04
CA GLY A 88 0.52 -3.94 3.48
C GLY A 88 -0.12 -2.64 3.97
N ASP A 89 -0.09 -2.48 5.30
CA ASP A 89 -0.62 -1.36 6.07
C ASP A 89 -2.09 -1.06 5.76
N LEU A 90 -2.91 -2.11 5.71
CA LEU A 90 -4.36 -1.95 5.60
C LEU A 90 -4.98 -1.50 6.92
N THR A 91 -4.35 -1.87 8.03
CA THR A 91 -4.82 -1.66 9.40
C THR A 91 -3.77 -0.93 10.23
N SER A 92 -4.20 -0.41 11.38
CA SER A 92 -3.42 0.39 12.34
C SER A 92 -2.95 1.74 11.80
N ALA A 93 -2.44 2.60 12.67
CA ALA A 93 -2.28 4.03 12.39
C ALA A 93 -3.54 4.65 11.76
N SER A 94 -4.68 4.10 12.08
CA SER A 94 -6.00 4.33 11.47
C SER A 94 -6.72 5.49 12.14
N PRO A 95 -7.62 6.19 11.43
CA PRO A 95 -8.57 7.12 12.01
C PRO A 95 -9.39 6.45 13.12
N PHE A 96 -9.89 7.28 14.06
CA PHE A 96 -10.51 6.81 15.30
C PHE A 96 -11.68 5.83 15.06
N ALA A 97 -12.50 6.06 14.04
CA ALA A 97 -13.63 5.19 13.69
C ALA A 97 -13.24 3.75 13.32
N SER A 98 -11.99 3.53 12.89
CA SER A 98 -11.45 2.19 12.65
C SER A 98 -10.66 1.69 13.86
N SER A 99 -9.71 2.48 14.35
CA SER A 99 -8.79 2.11 15.40
C SER A 99 -9.47 1.75 16.74
N GLN A 100 -10.54 2.47 17.11
CA GLN A 100 -11.34 2.21 18.31
C GLN A 100 -11.98 0.82 18.33
N PHE A 101 -12.14 0.21 17.16
CA PHE A 101 -12.71 -1.13 16.96
C PHE A 101 -11.67 -2.11 16.42
N LEU A 102 -10.39 -1.93 16.76
CA LEU A 102 -9.30 -2.84 16.42
C LEU A 102 -9.15 -3.08 14.89
N ASP A 103 -9.55 -2.09 14.08
CA ASP A 103 -9.57 -2.13 12.63
C ASP A 103 -10.45 -3.25 12.01
N GLU A 104 -11.36 -3.84 12.80
CA GLU A 104 -12.38 -4.76 12.28
C GLU A 104 -13.15 -4.16 11.08
N PRO A 105 -13.62 -2.88 11.12
CA PRO A 105 -14.32 -2.29 9.98
C PRO A 105 -13.42 -2.10 8.75
N ALA A 106 -12.12 -1.90 8.90
CA ALA A 106 -11.19 -1.84 7.77
C ALA A 106 -11.10 -3.21 7.07
N VAL A 107 -10.98 -4.29 7.85
CA VAL A 107 -10.99 -5.67 7.32
C VAL A 107 -12.31 -5.98 6.62
N LEU A 108 -13.45 -5.62 7.23
CA LEU A 108 -14.78 -5.82 6.63
C LEU A 108 -14.94 -5.03 5.33
N ALA A 109 -14.48 -3.77 5.29
CA ALA A 109 -14.51 -2.95 4.08
C ALA A 109 -13.65 -3.58 2.97
N MET A 110 -12.45 -4.06 3.26
CA MET A 110 -11.59 -4.73 2.28
C MET A 110 -12.19 -6.06 1.79
N ASN A 111 -12.92 -6.78 2.64
CA ASN A 111 -13.69 -7.95 2.22
C ASN A 111 -14.78 -7.57 1.19
N MET A 112 -15.45 -6.44 1.38
CA MET A 112 -16.50 -5.93 0.47
C MET A 112 -15.93 -5.35 -0.82
N VAL A 113 -14.76 -4.70 -0.76
CA VAL A 113 -13.97 -4.25 -1.94
C VAL A 113 -13.53 -5.46 -2.78
N GLY A 114 -13.48 -6.64 -2.19
CA GLY A 114 -13.09 -7.88 -2.87
C GLY A 114 -11.57 -8.01 -3.01
N LEU A 115 -10.83 -7.62 -1.98
CA LEU A 115 -9.40 -7.92 -1.87
C LEU A 115 -9.19 -9.42 -1.77
N GLU A 116 -8.09 -9.95 -2.34
CA GLU A 116 -7.77 -11.38 -2.35
C GLU A 116 -6.44 -11.73 -1.68
N LEU A 117 -5.43 -10.86 -1.82
CA LEU A 117 -4.11 -11.06 -1.19
C LEU A 117 -3.64 -9.74 -0.57
N ASN A 118 -2.95 -9.82 0.56
CA ASN A 118 -2.26 -8.69 1.19
C ASN A 118 -0.89 -9.13 1.70
N ALA A 119 0.19 -8.41 1.35
CA ALA A 119 1.43 -8.52 2.10
C ALA A 119 1.23 -7.89 3.48
N VAL A 120 1.88 -8.41 4.51
CA VAL A 120 1.83 -7.80 5.85
C VAL A 120 2.73 -6.57 5.88
N GLY A 121 2.21 -5.41 6.32
CA GLY A 121 3.00 -4.21 6.57
C GLY A 121 3.51 -4.15 8.02
N ASN A 122 4.23 -3.08 8.37
CA ASN A 122 4.72 -2.92 9.74
C ASN A 122 3.59 -2.58 10.71
N HIS A 123 2.62 -1.79 10.30
CA HIS A 123 1.51 -1.40 11.16
C HIS A 123 0.52 -2.54 11.47
N GLU A 124 0.47 -3.59 10.66
CA GLU A 124 -0.25 -4.80 11.04
C GLU A 124 0.27 -5.41 12.35
N PHE A 125 1.51 -5.13 12.74
CA PHE A 125 2.10 -5.60 13.99
C PHE A 125 1.89 -4.66 15.20
N ASP A 126 1.35 -3.48 15.05
CA ASP A 126 1.20 -2.48 16.15
C ASP A 126 0.52 -3.06 17.40
N ARG A 127 -0.39 -4.03 17.21
CA ARG A 127 -1.14 -4.70 18.29
C ARG A 127 -0.69 -6.14 18.55
N GLY A 128 0.47 -6.52 18.01
CA GLY A 128 1.08 -7.83 18.17
C GLY A 128 0.56 -8.91 17.22
N THR A 129 1.34 -9.98 17.10
CA THR A 129 1.09 -11.10 16.19
C THR A 129 -0.23 -11.84 16.47
N ASN A 130 -0.67 -11.92 17.73
CA ASN A 130 -1.93 -12.58 18.08
C ASN A 130 -3.14 -11.81 17.57
N GLU A 131 -3.12 -10.47 17.65
CA GLU A 131 -4.18 -9.65 17.11
C GLU A 131 -4.18 -9.69 15.58
N LEU A 132 -3.02 -9.67 14.95
CA LEU A 132 -2.90 -9.84 13.50
C LEU A 132 -3.46 -11.20 13.03
N LYS A 133 -3.16 -12.28 13.76
CA LYS A 133 -3.77 -13.62 13.50
C LYS A 133 -5.27 -13.58 13.65
N ARG A 134 -5.80 -12.86 14.68
CA ARG A 134 -7.25 -12.67 14.86
C ARG A 134 -7.88 -11.92 13.69
N LEU A 135 -7.25 -10.87 13.21
CA LEU A 135 -7.74 -10.12 12.03
C LEU A 135 -7.84 -11.01 10.79
N GLN A 136 -6.90 -11.97 10.62
CA GLN A 136 -7.01 -12.95 9.53
C GLN A 136 -8.10 -13.99 9.77
N ALA A 137 -8.15 -14.57 10.97
CA ALA A 137 -8.97 -15.74 11.24
C ALA A 137 -10.40 -15.41 11.68
N GLY A 138 -10.62 -14.20 12.17
CA GLY A 138 -11.88 -13.80 12.79
C GLY A 138 -11.96 -14.15 14.29
N GLY A 139 -13.14 -13.90 14.84
CA GLY A 139 -13.45 -14.14 16.25
C GLY A 139 -13.20 -12.94 17.14
N CYS A 140 -13.57 -13.10 18.40
CA CYS A 140 -13.60 -12.03 19.40
C CYS A 140 -12.62 -12.28 20.57
N ALA A 141 -11.51 -12.98 20.31
CA ALA A 141 -10.45 -13.16 21.31
C ALA A 141 -9.83 -11.81 21.68
N GLN A 142 -9.71 -11.54 22.98
CA GLN A 142 -9.14 -10.29 23.47
C GLN A 142 -7.63 -10.41 23.58
N ASN A 143 -6.91 -9.78 22.66
CA ASN A 143 -5.44 -9.77 22.61
C ASN A 143 -4.84 -8.42 23.05
N THR A 144 -5.68 -7.41 23.29
CA THR A 144 -5.28 -6.04 23.62
C THR A 144 -6.15 -5.50 24.78
N ALA A 145 -5.86 -4.28 25.23
CA ALA A 145 -6.70 -3.60 26.22
C ALA A 145 -8.09 -3.20 25.64
N LEU A 146 -8.23 -3.10 24.33
CA LEU A 146 -9.52 -2.82 23.68
C LEU A 146 -10.33 -4.11 23.54
N THR A 147 -11.64 -4.00 23.75
CA THR A 147 -12.57 -5.13 23.58
C THR A 147 -12.91 -5.30 22.10
N PRO A 148 -12.71 -6.48 21.51
CA PRO A 148 -13.12 -6.76 20.14
C PRO A 148 -14.63 -6.93 19.99
N CYS A 149 -15.14 -7.01 18.75
CA CYS A 149 -16.53 -7.31 18.41
C CYS A 149 -17.57 -6.39 19.08
N ARG A 150 -17.23 -5.13 19.30
CA ARG A 150 -18.12 -4.18 19.99
C ARG A 150 -19.30 -3.72 19.12
N VAL A 151 -19.16 -3.73 17.81
CA VAL A 151 -20.19 -3.34 16.86
C VAL A 151 -20.78 -4.57 16.19
N ASP A 152 -19.96 -5.34 15.50
CA ASP A 152 -20.36 -6.63 14.92
C ASP A 152 -19.94 -7.76 15.88
N ARG A 153 -20.92 -8.42 16.49
CA ARG A 153 -20.69 -9.45 17.52
C ARG A 153 -20.06 -10.74 16.98
N ASP A 154 -20.07 -10.90 15.67
CA ASP A 154 -19.46 -12.03 14.96
C ASP A 154 -18.52 -11.46 13.89
N PHE A 155 -17.26 -11.32 14.23
CA PHE A 155 -16.25 -10.83 13.31
C PHE A 155 -15.67 -11.99 12.49
N PRO A 156 -15.95 -12.04 11.16
CA PRO A 156 -15.57 -13.17 10.32
C PRO A 156 -14.07 -13.21 9.95
N GLY A 157 -13.30 -12.17 10.26
CA GLY A 157 -11.93 -11.99 9.83
C GLY A 157 -11.79 -11.62 8.35
N ALA A 158 -10.55 -11.60 7.89
CA ALA A 158 -10.22 -11.28 6.51
C ALA A 158 -10.54 -12.46 5.58
N ARG A 159 -11.30 -12.21 4.51
CA ARG A 159 -11.53 -13.17 3.41
C ARG A 159 -10.34 -13.24 2.46
N TYR A 160 -9.54 -12.17 2.39
CA TYR A 160 -8.26 -12.15 1.70
C TYR A 160 -7.18 -12.83 2.54
N ARG A 161 -6.13 -13.30 1.89
CA ARG A 161 -5.00 -13.94 2.58
C ARG A 161 -3.89 -12.95 2.85
N TYR A 162 -3.38 -12.95 4.07
CA TYR A 162 -2.07 -12.36 4.36
C TYR A 162 -0.94 -13.24 3.83
N LEU A 163 0.10 -12.60 3.30
CA LEU A 163 1.34 -13.23 2.85
C LEU A 163 2.53 -12.58 3.61
N ALA A 164 3.47 -13.40 4.13
CA ALA A 164 4.59 -12.91 4.92
C ALA A 164 5.82 -13.82 4.77
N ALA A 165 6.47 -13.79 3.63
CA ALA A 165 7.57 -14.72 3.27
C ALA A 165 8.80 -14.58 4.18
N ASN A 166 9.12 -13.35 4.59
CA ASN A 166 10.29 -13.04 5.39
C ASN A 166 10.02 -12.88 6.89
N VAL A 167 8.77 -13.00 7.35
CA VAL A 167 8.43 -12.98 8.77
C VAL A 167 8.53 -14.40 9.32
N LYS A 168 9.60 -14.67 10.06
CA LYS A 168 9.97 -16.01 10.56
C LYS A 168 9.49 -16.20 11.99
N THR A 169 8.88 -17.36 12.25
CA THR A 169 8.49 -17.83 13.58
C THR A 169 9.60 -18.68 14.21
N ALA A 170 9.54 -18.89 15.52
CA ALA A 170 10.58 -19.62 16.26
C ALA A 170 10.77 -21.07 15.82
N ASP A 171 9.76 -21.68 15.23
CA ASP A 171 9.82 -23.04 14.65
C ASP A 171 10.44 -23.10 13.25
N GLY A 172 10.92 -21.96 12.72
CA GLY A 172 11.52 -21.81 11.39
C GLY A 172 10.52 -21.70 10.25
N GLY A 173 9.22 -21.68 10.54
CA GLY A 173 8.15 -21.40 9.60
C GLY A 173 8.04 -19.92 9.24
N THR A 174 6.91 -19.55 8.62
CA THR A 174 6.50 -18.16 8.38
C THR A 174 5.18 -17.87 9.07
N LEU A 175 5.00 -16.63 9.56
CA LEU A 175 3.80 -16.21 10.29
C LEU A 175 2.52 -16.43 9.47
N PHE A 176 2.57 -16.14 8.18
CA PHE A 176 1.56 -16.43 7.17
C PHE A 176 2.20 -17.10 5.96
N PRO A 177 1.43 -17.68 5.02
CA PRO A 177 1.99 -18.25 3.79
C PRO A 177 2.95 -17.27 3.10
N ALA A 178 4.07 -17.80 2.61
CA ALA A 178 5.08 -17.00 1.91
C ALA A 178 4.59 -16.55 0.54
N THR A 179 3.79 -17.41 -0.12
CA THR A 179 3.42 -17.27 -1.54
C THR A 179 1.96 -17.66 -1.77
N ALA A 180 1.44 -17.23 -2.92
CA ALA A 180 0.17 -17.70 -3.46
C ALA A 180 0.27 -17.89 -4.98
N LEU A 181 -0.47 -18.87 -5.52
CA LEU A 181 -0.64 -19.08 -6.94
C LEU A 181 -2.08 -18.81 -7.35
N ARG A 182 -2.27 -18.06 -8.44
CA ARG A 182 -3.58 -17.80 -9.05
C ARG A 182 -3.58 -18.19 -10.51
N ARG A 183 -4.59 -18.95 -10.90
CA ARG A 183 -4.76 -19.44 -12.26
C ARG A 183 -5.85 -18.66 -12.97
N PHE A 184 -5.58 -18.26 -14.21
CA PHE A 184 -6.46 -17.48 -15.06
C PHE A 184 -6.63 -18.19 -16.41
N GLY A 185 -7.71 -17.85 -17.13
CA GLY A 185 -8.03 -18.50 -18.40
C GLY A 185 -8.48 -19.96 -18.21
N SER A 186 -8.61 -20.69 -19.32
CA SER A 186 -9.07 -22.08 -19.34
C SER A 186 -8.39 -22.90 -20.43
N GLY A 187 -8.39 -24.22 -20.28
CA GLY A 187 -7.84 -25.16 -21.25
C GLY A 187 -6.38 -24.84 -21.61
N LYS A 188 -6.09 -24.76 -22.93
CA LYS A 188 -4.75 -24.43 -23.44
C LYS A 188 -4.34 -22.97 -23.21
N ARG A 189 -5.28 -22.09 -22.86
CA ARG A 189 -5.04 -20.69 -22.53
C ARG A 189 -4.95 -20.45 -21.02
N ARG A 190 -4.68 -21.47 -20.21
CA ARG A 190 -4.50 -21.31 -18.77
C ARG A 190 -3.11 -20.76 -18.47
N VAL A 191 -3.07 -19.68 -17.71
CA VAL A 191 -1.84 -19.05 -17.20
C VAL A 191 -1.91 -18.97 -15.67
N THR A 192 -0.74 -18.89 -15.04
CA THR A 192 -0.61 -18.87 -13.59
C THR A 192 0.26 -17.70 -13.17
N VAL A 193 -0.19 -16.90 -12.23
CA VAL A 193 0.59 -15.83 -11.61
C VAL A 193 0.96 -16.24 -10.18
N GLY A 194 2.24 -16.16 -9.85
CA GLY A 194 2.78 -16.38 -8.51
C GLY A 194 2.92 -15.04 -7.78
N PHE A 195 2.55 -15.02 -6.50
CA PHE A 195 2.66 -13.85 -5.63
C PHE A 195 3.57 -14.19 -4.45
N ILE A 196 4.44 -13.25 -4.06
CA ILE A 196 5.29 -13.31 -2.87
C ILE A 196 4.93 -12.11 -2.02
N GLY A 197 4.62 -12.28 -0.73
CA GLY A 197 4.34 -11.16 0.18
C GLY A 197 5.47 -10.95 1.17
N LEU A 198 5.90 -9.71 1.38
CA LEU A 198 6.99 -9.35 2.30
C LEU A 198 6.66 -8.12 3.13
N THR A 199 7.20 -8.12 4.35
CA THR A 199 7.26 -6.97 5.27
C THR A 199 8.68 -6.42 5.27
N LEU A 200 8.86 -5.11 5.44
CA LEU A 200 10.21 -4.53 5.56
C LEU A 200 10.95 -5.11 6.77
N ARG A 201 12.25 -5.38 6.61
CA ARG A 201 13.09 -5.98 7.64
C ARG A 201 13.19 -5.13 8.90
N GLU A 202 13.14 -3.82 8.74
CA GLU A 202 13.24 -2.83 9.81
C GLU A 202 12.01 -2.78 10.72
N THR A 203 10.94 -3.52 10.45
CA THR A 203 9.70 -3.55 11.27
C THR A 203 9.96 -3.68 12.75
N ALA A 204 10.95 -4.50 13.17
CA ALA A 204 11.31 -4.68 14.57
C ALA A 204 11.78 -3.37 15.27
N THR A 205 12.18 -2.36 14.51
CA THR A 205 12.61 -1.04 15.04
C THR A 205 11.51 0.02 14.93
N LEU A 206 10.43 -0.27 14.21
CA LEU A 206 9.33 0.66 13.93
C LEU A 206 8.12 0.46 14.84
N VAL A 207 8.00 -0.72 15.45
CA VAL A 207 6.87 -1.09 16.32
C VAL A 207 7.34 -1.37 17.73
N ALA A 208 6.41 -1.48 18.68
CA ALA A 208 6.75 -1.83 20.06
C ALA A 208 7.45 -3.21 20.11
N PRO A 209 8.59 -3.35 20.79
CA PRO A 209 9.36 -4.60 20.82
C PRO A 209 8.55 -5.82 21.25
N ASP A 210 7.63 -5.67 22.19
CA ASP A 210 6.75 -6.74 22.66
C ASP A 210 5.76 -7.23 21.58
N ALA A 211 5.43 -6.40 20.63
CA ALA A 211 4.49 -6.72 19.56
C ALA A 211 5.06 -7.73 18.55
N VAL A 212 6.38 -7.84 18.47
CA VAL A 212 7.10 -8.68 17.47
C VAL A 212 8.13 -9.63 18.11
N ARG A 213 8.09 -9.83 19.43
CA ARG A 213 9.07 -10.65 20.15
C ARG A 213 9.09 -12.13 19.76
N ASP A 214 8.03 -12.61 19.14
CA ASP A 214 7.86 -14.01 18.70
C ASP A 214 8.19 -14.24 17.21
N VAL A 215 8.64 -13.20 16.50
CA VAL A 215 9.00 -13.28 15.09
C VAL A 215 10.32 -12.55 14.81
N THR A 216 10.93 -12.88 13.68
CA THR A 216 12.08 -12.18 13.12
C THR A 216 11.84 -11.84 11.65
N PHE A 217 12.50 -10.80 11.14
CA PHE A 217 12.34 -10.33 9.77
C PHE A 217 13.61 -10.62 8.98
N ALA A 218 13.53 -11.52 7.99
CA ALA A 218 14.64 -11.86 7.12
C ALA A 218 14.84 -10.81 6.01
N GLU A 219 16.02 -10.81 5.40
CA GLU A 219 16.36 -9.89 4.32
C GLU A 219 15.48 -10.16 3.09
N GLU A 220 14.96 -9.09 2.50
CA GLU A 220 13.90 -9.12 1.49
C GLU A 220 14.38 -9.74 0.17
N ALA A 221 15.49 -9.23 -0.40
CA ALA A 221 15.96 -9.69 -1.71
C ALA A 221 16.37 -11.15 -1.68
N ALA A 222 17.07 -11.62 -0.64
CA ALA A 222 17.43 -13.02 -0.49
C ALA A 222 16.19 -13.92 -0.38
N THR A 223 15.16 -13.46 0.34
CA THR A 223 13.88 -14.18 0.48
C THR A 223 13.16 -14.29 -0.87
N ILE A 224 13.06 -13.18 -1.61
CA ILE A 224 12.42 -13.16 -2.94
C ILE A 224 13.17 -14.09 -3.89
N ASN A 225 14.49 -13.95 -3.99
CA ASN A 225 15.34 -14.69 -4.94
C ASN A 225 15.30 -16.20 -4.67
N ALA A 226 15.13 -16.64 -3.42
CA ALA A 226 14.92 -18.04 -3.09
C ALA A 226 13.53 -18.58 -3.54
N LEU A 227 12.51 -17.71 -3.60
CA LEU A 227 11.14 -18.11 -3.91
C LEU A 227 10.80 -18.01 -5.40
N VAL A 228 11.46 -17.15 -6.19
CA VAL A 228 11.22 -17.01 -7.63
C VAL A 228 11.40 -18.34 -8.37
N PRO A 229 12.53 -19.07 -8.27
CA PRO A 229 12.70 -20.34 -8.96
C PRO A 229 11.72 -21.41 -8.46
N LYS A 230 11.35 -21.38 -7.18
CA LYS A 230 10.33 -22.28 -6.61
C LYS A 230 8.96 -22.06 -7.28
N LEU A 231 8.49 -20.81 -7.34
CA LEU A 231 7.22 -20.48 -8.00
C LEU A 231 7.22 -20.83 -9.49
N ARG A 232 8.34 -20.57 -10.20
CA ARG A 232 8.50 -20.98 -11.59
C ARG A 232 8.44 -22.51 -11.72
N GLY A 233 9.06 -23.26 -10.83
CA GLY A 233 8.98 -24.74 -10.77
C GLY A 233 7.57 -25.25 -10.47
N GLU A 234 6.78 -24.51 -9.69
CA GLU A 234 5.36 -24.79 -9.41
C GLU A 234 4.43 -24.37 -10.56
N GLY A 235 4.97 -23.82 -11.65
CA GLY A 235 4.27 -23.48 -12.88
C GLY A 235 3.78 -22.03 -12.98
N ALA A 236 4.37 -21.10 -12.23
CA ALA A 236 4.08 -19.68 -12.40
C ALA A 236 4.65 -19.15 -13.73
N ASP A 237 3.79 -18.51 -14.52
CA ASP A 237 4.11 -17.86 -15.79
C ASP A 237 4.54 -16.40 -15.61
N ALA A 238 4.11 -15.80 -14.48
CA ALA A 238 4.51 -14.48 -14.02
C ALA A 238 4.74 -14.52 -12.51
N VAL A 239 5.65 -13.67 -12.00
CA VAL A 239 5.93 -13.50 -10.57
C VAL A 239 5.73 -12.05 -10.18
N VAL A 240 4.85 -11.84 -9.20
CA VAL A 240 4.50 -10.53 -8.61
C VAL A 240 4.97 -10.51 -7.16
N VAL A 241 5.75 -9.52 -6.82
CA VAL A 241 6.19 -9.26 -5.44
C VAL A 241 5.27 -8.19 -4.86
N LEU A 242 4.65 -8.50 -3.72
CA LEU A 242 3.92 -7.55 -2.87
C LEU A 242 4.83 -7.25 -1.69
N ILE A 243 5.41 -6.06 -1.62
CA ILE A 243 6.38 -5.72 -0.59
C ILE A 243 5.99 -4.46 0.15
N HIS A 244 5.91 -4.56 1.48
CA HIS A 244 5.70 -3.38 2.31
C HIS A 244 7.06 -2.73 2.62
N GLN A 245 7.63 -2.11 1.61
CA GLN A 245 8.78 -1.22 1.58
C GLN A 245 8.64 -0.38 0.31
N GLY A 246 9.18 0.86 0.29
CA GLY A 246 8.94 1.75 -0.82
C GLY A 246 10.11 2.66 -1.18
N VAL A 247 9.90 3.40 -2.25
CA VAL A 247 10.75 4.52 -2.65
C VAL A 247 10.02 5.84 -2.48
N SER A 248 10.78 6.92 -2.40
CA SER A 248 10.27 8.29 -2.54
C SER A 248 10.53 8.78 -3.95
N THR A 249 9.66 9.65 -4.45
CA THR A 249 9.79 10.30 -5.76
C THR A 249 9.31 11.75 -5.69
N LYS A 250 9.77 12.57 -6.62
CA LYS A 250 9.33 13.97 -6.79
C LYS A 250 8.39 14.16 -8.00
N VAL A 251 8.09 13.07 -8.73
CA VAL A 251 7.20 13.13 -9.90
C VAL A 251 5.74 12.93 -9.51
N LEU A 252 4.83 13.22 -10.43
CA LEU A 252 3.39 13.06 -10.22
C LEU A 252 3.01 11.57 -10.15
N TYR A 253 1.87 11.30 -9.52
CA TYR A 253 1.35 9.97 -9.18
C TYR A 253 1.34 8.94 -10.32
N ASN A 254 1.26 9.36 -11.58
CA ASN A 254 1.22 8.50 -12.76
C ASN A 254 2.28 8.84 -13.81
N ASP A 255 3.33 9.57 -13.44
CA ASP A 255 4.50 9.80 -14.28
C ASP A 255 5.29 8.49 -14.42
N LYS A 256 5.62 8.12 -15.66
CA LYS A 256 6.29 6.84 -16.00
C LYS A 256 7.82 6.96 -16.11
N SER A 257 8.38 8.15 -15.86
CA SER A 257 9.78 8.44 -16.13
C SER A 257 10.77 7.78 -15.17
N CYS A 258 10.31 7.24 -14.03
CA CYS A 258 11.17 6.72 -12.95
C CYS A 258 12.14 7.79 -12.37
N ALA A 259 11.86 9.07 -12.58
CA ALA A 259 12.78 10.13 -12.19
C ALA A 259 12.77 10.37 -10.66
N GLY A 260 13.96 10.64 -10.10
CA GLY A 260 14.10 11.04 -8.70
C GLY A 260 13.77 9.98 -7.68
N LEU A 261 13.82 8.69 -8.05
CA LEU A 261 13.65 7.59 -7.10
C LEU A 261 14.75 7.61 -6.04
N SER A 262 14.35 7.46 -4.78
CA SER A 262 15.27 7.38 -3.64
C SER A 262 14.63 6.59 -2.50
N GLY A 263 15.43 6.01 -1.61
CA GLY A 263 14.95 5.30 -0.41
C GLY A 263 15.38 3.85 -0.33
N ASP A 264 14.94 3.20 0.75
CA ASP A 264 15.50 1.94 1.23
C ASP A 264 15.07 0.71 0.40
N LEU A 265 14.07 0.85 -0.45
CA LEU A 265 13.73 -0.22 -1.41
C LEU A 265 14.77 -0.33 -2.55
N LEU A 266 15.49 0.73 -2.92
CA LEU A 266 16.43 0.69 -4.05
C LEU A 266 17.52 -0.39 -3.91
N PRO A 267 18.19 -0.57 -2.75
CA PRO A 267 19.15 -1.66 -2.56
C PRO A 267 18.55 -3.06 -2.69
N VAL A 268 17.26 -3.23 -2.36
CA VAL A 268 16.53 -4.50 -2.54
C VAL A 268 16.29 -4.72 -4.03
N LEU A 269 15.75 -3.70 -4.74
CA LEU A 269 15.48 -3.76 -6.18
C LEU A 269 16.72 -4.12 -6.99
N ALA A 270 17.87 -3.54 -6.64
CA ALA A 270 19.14 -3.79 -7.33
C ALA A 270 19.61 -5.25 -7.23
N LYS A 271 19.06 -6.06 -6.32
CA LYS A 271 19.45 -7.46 -6.08
C LYS A 271 18.41 -8.48 -6.55
N LEU A 272 17.21 -8.03 -6.98
CA LEU A 272 16.13 -8.96 -7.32
C LEU A 272 16.47 -9.86 -8.50
N ASP A 273 15.97 -11.09 -8.44
CA ASP A 273 16.02 -12.05 -9.54
C ASP A 273 15.31 -11.46 -10.78
N PRO A 274 15.92 -11.54 -11.99
CA PRO A 274 15.30 -11.06 -13.24
C PRO A 274 13.98 -11.76 -13.59
N GLY A 275 13.67 -12.88 -12.95
CA GLY A 275 12.39 -13.58 -13.08
C GLY A 275 11.22 -12.91 -12.39
N VAL A 276 11.39 -11.80 -11.69
CA VAL A 276 10.31 -10.95 -11.17
C VAL A 276 9.72 -10.12 -12.31
N ASP A 277 8.40 -10.06 -12.42
CA ASP A 277 7.70 -9.31 -13.47
C ASP A 277 7.11 -7.99 -12.96
N VAL A 278 6.65 -7.95 -11.69
CA VAL A 278 6.06 -6.76 -11.06
C VAL A 278 6.46 -6.69 -9.59
N VAL A 279 6.72 -5.48 -9.12
CA VAL A 279 6.87 -5.13 -7.70
C VAL A 279 5.77 -4.14 -7.34
N VAL A 280 4.82 -4.56 -6.51
CA VAL A 280 3.83 -3.69 -5.87
C VAL A 280 4.36 -3.36 -4.49
N SER A 281 4.56 -2.09 -4.22
CA SER A 281 5.25 -1.58 -3.03
C SER A 281 4.36 -0.65 -2.19
N GLY A 282 4.78 -0.33 -0.96
CA GLY A 282 4.03 0.51 -0.03
C GLY A 282 4.93 1.31 0.91
N HIS A 283 4.48 1.52 2.16
CA HIS A 283 5.21 2.10 3.28
C HIS A 283 5.51 3.60 3.18
N THR A 284 6.01 4.09 2.06
CA THR A 284 6.39 5.51 1.91
C THR A 284 5.21 6.44 1.61
N HIS A 285 4.01 5.90 1.39
CA HIS A 285 2.81 6.63 0.96
C HIS A 285 2.99 7.41 -0.35
N ASN A 286 4.08 7.20 -1.08
CA ASN A 286 4.29 7.81 -2.39
C ASN A 286 3.53 7.00 -3.46
N ALA A 287 3.06 7.71 -4.49
CA ALA A 287 2.45 7.10 -5.66
C ALA A 287 3.41 7.15 -6.84
N TYR A 288 3.63 6.03 -7.49
CA TYR A 288 4.49 5.95 -8.67
C TYR A 288 4.17 4.73 -9.53
N VAL A 289 4.47 4.87 -10.80
CA VAL A 289 4.49 3.77 -11.78
C VAL A 289 5.78 3.90 -12.59
N CYS A 290 6.60 2.86 -12.60
CA CYS A 290 7.91 2.91 -13.21
C CYS A 290 8.20 1.59 -13.96
N ASP A 291 8.53 1.65 -15.24
CA ASP A 291 9.21 0.54 -15.91
C ASP A 291 10.69 0.59 -15.50
N TYR A 292 11.06 -0.28 -14.56
CA TYR A 292 12.39 -0.25 -13.95
C TYR A 292 13.51 -0.57 -14.95
N ALA A 293 13.19 -1.12 -16.14
CA ALA A 293 14.15 -1.25 -17.23
C ALA A 293 14.78 0.08 -17.66
N ALA A 294 14.10 1.21 -17.42
CA ALA A 294 14.66 2.54 -17.64
C ALA A 294 15.77 2.90 -16.63
N VAL A 295 15.80 2.25 -15.47
CA VAL A 295 16.81 2.41 -14.41
C VAL A 295 17.88 1.33 -14.51
N ASP A 296 17.47 0.09 -14.63
CA ASP A 296 18.33 -1.08 -14.80
C ASP A 296 17.77 -2.03 -15.88
N PRO A 297 18.34 -2.02 -17.10
CA PRO A 297 17.86 -2.88 -18.19
C PRO A 297 17.93 -4.37 -17.90
N THR A 298 18.71 -4.80 -16.93
CA THR A 298 18.82 -6.22 -16.52
C THR A 298 17.66 -6.67 -15.62
N ARG A 299 16.83 -5.72 -15.17
CA ARG A 299 15.71 -5.92 -14.24
C ARG A 299 14.41 -5.30 -14.77
N PRO A 300 13.83 -5.90 -15.84
CA PRO A 300 12.72 -5.31 -16.56
C PRO A 300 11.37 -5.59 -15.87
N TYR A 301 11.21 -5.28 -14.59
CA TYR A 301 9.92 -5.37 -13.91
C TYR A 301 9.22 -4.00 -13.82
N LEU A 302 7.90 -4.00 -13.66
CA LEU A 302 7.18 -2.80 -13.25
C LEU A 302 7.34 -2.60 -11.75
N LEU A 303 7.67 -1.38 -11.33
CA LEU A 303 7.66 -0.93 -9.94
C LEU A 303 6.49 0.01 -9.74
N THR A 304 5.59 -0.29 -8.78
CA THR A 304 4.36 0.49 -8.58
C THR A 304 4.05 0.71 -7.11
N SER A 305 3.37 1.82 -6.83
CA SER A 305 2.71 2.09 -5.55
C SER A 305 1.51 3.00 -5.75
N ALA A 306 0.44 2.75 -5.02
CA ALA A 306 -0.84 3.45 -5.10
C ALA A 306 -0.99 4.58 -4.05
N GLY A 307 0.12 5.08 -3.50
CA GLY A 307 0.06 6.13 -2.48
C GLY A 307 -0.46 5.60 -1.13
N SER A 308 -1.59 6.10 -0.65
CA SER A 308 -2.16 5.65 0.62
C SER A 308 -3.66 5.92 0.71
N ARG A 309 -4.30 5.38 1.76
CA ARG A 309 -5.69 5.66 2.19
C ARG A 309 -6.75 5.41 1.12
N GLY A 310 -6.45 4.52 0.17
CA GLY A 310 -7.35 4.21 -0.94
C GLY A 310 -7.59 5.39 -1.89
N MET A 311 -6.68 6.39 -1.90
CA MET A 311 -6.79 7.54 -2.82
C MET A 311 -6.48 7.18 -4.27
N LEU A 312 -5.75 6.09 -4.47
CA LEU A 312 -5.39 5.57 -5.78
C LEU A 312 -5.58 4.05 -5.83
N VAL A 313 -5.77 3.55 -7.04
CA VAL A 313 -5.66 2.12 -7.39
C VAL A 313 -4.64 2.03 -8.50
N THR A 314 -3.64 1.17 -8.37
CA THR A 314 -2.78 0.82 -9.50
C THR A 314 -3.45 -0.27 -10.33
N ASP A 315 -3.79 0.03 -11.58
CA ASP A 315 -4.33 -0.93 -12.55
C ASP A 315 -3.18 -1.47 -13.41
N ILE A 316 -2.80 -2.72 -13.16
CA ILE A 316 -1.69 -3.41 -13.82
C ILE A 316 -2.27 -4.45 -14.79
N THR A 317 -1.78 -4.47 -16.01
CA THR A 317 -2.09 -5.55 -16.99
C THR A 317 -0.82 -6.29 -17.34
N LEU A 318 -0.87 -7.62 -17.23
CA LEU A 318 0.14 -8.55 -17.74
C LEU A 318 -0.45 -9.30 -18.92
N SER A 319 0.15 -9.18 -20.12
CA SER A 319 -0.17 -10.03 -21.27
C SER A 319 0.77 -11.23 -21.25
N ILE A 320 0.23 -12.42 -21.03
CA ILE A 320 1.00 -13.66 -20.88
C ILE A 320 0.74 -14.54 -22.10
N ASP A 321 1.79 -14.95 -22.78
CA ASP A 321 1.70 -15.92 -23.86
C ASP A 321 1.59 -17.35 -23.27
N PRO A 322 0.45 -18.04 -23.47
CA PRO A 322 0.24 -19.38 -22.94
C PRO A 322 1.10 -20.46 -23.60
N ALA A 323 1.66 -20.21 -24.79
CA ALA A 323 2.53 -21.14 -25.48
C ALA A 323 3.95 -21.11 -24.95
N THR A 324 4.53 -19.91 -24.79
CA THR A 324 5.89 -19.73 -24.26
C THR A 324 5.94 -19.64 -22.73
N ARG A 325 4.78 -19.48 -22.07
CA ARG A 325 4.66 -19.36 -20.62
C ARG A 325 5.42 -18.13 -20.07
N ARG A 326 5.39 -17.02 -20.81
CA ARG A 326 6.12 -15.78 -20.47
C ARG A 326 5.24 -14.56 -20.59
N VAL A 327 5.54 -13.55 -19.76
CA VAL A 327 4.99 -12.20 -19.91
C VAL A 327 5.62 -11.57 -21.15
N ILE A 328 4.79 -11.18 -22.11
CA ILE A 328 5.20 -10.54 -23.37
C ILE A 328 4.93 -9.04 -23.39
N ASN A 329 4.05 -8.57 -22.53
CA ASN A 329 3.80 -7.14 -22.32
C ASN A 329 3.29 -6.90 -20.90
N LYS A 330 3.62 -5.73 -20.36
CA LYS A 330 3.14 -5.27 -19.04
C LYS A 330 2.98 -3.77 -19.05
N ARG A 331 1.91 -3.30 -18.43
CA ARG A 331 1.64 -1.87 -18.23
C ARG A 331 0.95 -1.65 -16.90
N ALA A 332 1.07 -0.45 -16.38
CA ALA A 332 0.35 -0.03 -15.19
C ALA A 332 -0.01 1.44 -15.25
N ASP A 333 -1.11 1.80 -14.59
CA ASP A 333 -1.58 3.16 -14.40
C ASP A 333 -2.10 3.33 -12.98
N ASN A 334 -1.77 4.46 -12.34
CA ASN A 334 -2.40 4.87 -11.10
C ASN A 334 -3.68 5.63 -11.43
N VAL A 335 -4.81 5.13 -10.95
CA VAL A 335 -6.15 5.72 -11.13
C VAL A 335 -6.57 6.43 -9.86
N ILE A 336 -6.91 7.72 -9.94
CA ILE A 336 -7.39 8.50 -8.78
C ILE A 336 -8.80 8.04 -8.40
N VAL A 337 -8.97 7.62 -7.14
CA VAL A 337 -10.27 7.32 -6.54
C VAL A 337 -10.91 8.64 -6.08
N ALA A 338 -11.37 9.44 -7.04
CA ALA A 338 -11.94 10.74 -6.75
C ALA A 338 -13.17 10.64 -5.83
N SER A 339 -13.24 11.53 -4.85
CA SER A 339 -14.30 11.63 -3.84
C SER A 339 -14.94 13.03 -3.80
N GLY A 340 -15.80 13.30 -2.83
CA GLY A 340 -16.43 14.62 -2.66
C GLY A 340 -15.47 15.70 -2.16
N PRO A 341 -15.88 16.97 -2.20
CA PRO A 341 -15.09 18.09 -1.69
C PRO A 341 -14.87 17.96 -0.17
N TYR A 342 -13.85 18.62 0.35
CA TYR A 342 -13.58 18.64 1.80
C TYR A 342 -13.02 20.00 2.26
N ASP A 343 -13.19 20.30 3.56
CA ASP A 343 -12.61 21.47 4.20
C ASP A 343 -11.12 21.20 4.51
N GLY A 344 -10.25 21.92 3.83
CA GLY A 344 -8.81 21.89 4.05
C GLY A 344 -8.31 23.08 4.90
N PRO A 345 -7.03 23.12 5.27
CA PRO A 345 -6.46 24.20 6.10
C PRO A 345 -6.56 25.60 5.44
N ALA A 346 -6.57 25.65 4.12
CA ALA A 346 -6.65 26.87 3.31
C ALA A 346 -8.04 27.14 2.73
N GLY A 347 -9.08 26.41 3.20
CA GLY A 347 -10.45 26.47 2.69
C GLY A 347 -10.87 25.20 1.96
N ILE A 348 -12.04 25.26 1.31
CA ILE A 348 -12.63 24.11 0.62
C ILE A 348 -11.76 23.68 -0.56
N VAL A 349 -11.40 22.39 -0.61
CA VAL A 349 -10.84 21.74 -1.80
C VAL A 349 -12.02 21.21 -2.62
N PRO A 350 -12.34 21.83 -3.77
CA PRO A 350 -13.52 21.48 -4.55
C PRO A 350 -13.31 20.21 -5.36
N VAL A 351 -14.40 19.66 -5.89
CA VAL A 351 -14.34 18.64 -6.95
C VAL A 351 -13.87 19.30 -8.24
N ASP A 352 -12.91 18.67 -8.91
CA ASP A 352 -12.47 19.09 -10.24
C ASP A 352 -13.39 18.45 -11.30
N PRO A 353 -13.96 19.24 -12.25
CA PRO A 353 -14.84 18.69 -13.29
C PRO A 353 -14.21 17.64 -14.21
N ALA A 354 -12.88 17.67 -14.36
CA ALA A 354 -12.13 16.67 -15.15
C ALA A 354 -12.03 15.31 -14.44
N PHE A 355 -12.28 15.27 -13.13
CA PHE A 355 -12.18 14.06 -12.30
C PHE A 355 -13.53 13.82 -11.61
N ARG A 356 -14.44 13.14 -12.32
CA ARG A 356 -15.73 12.81 -11.76
C ARG A 356 -15.58 11.90 -10.53
N PRO A 357 -16.14 12.27 -9.35
CA PRO A 357 -16.12 11.41 -8.18
C PRO A 357 -16.81 10.07 -8.45
N TYR A 358 -16.22 9.00 -7.95
CA TYR A 358 -16.91 7.71 -7.88
C TYR A 358 -18.09 7.83 -6.90
N ALA A 359 -19.23 7.26 -7.25
CA ALA A 359 -20.34 7.16 -6.31
C ALA A 359 -19.91 6.31 -5.11
N ALA A 360 -20.31 6.69 -3.90
CA ALA A 360 -20.08 5.86 -2.74
C ALA A 360 -20.88 4.56 -2.84
N ASP A 361 -20.24 3.39 -2.74
CA ASP A 361 -20.94 2.11 -2.67
C ASP A 361 -21.85 2.07 -1.45
N ALA A 362 -23.13 1.80 -1.67
CA ALA A 362 -24.16 1.92 -0.63
C ALA A 362 -23.93 0.92 0.54
N ALA A 363 -23.47 -0.29 0.25
CA ALA A 363 -23.27 -1.31 1.27
C ALA A 363 -22.01 -1.02 2.12
N VAL A 364 -20.93 -0.60 1.48
CA VAL A 364 -19.69 -0.19 2.17
C VAL A 364 -19.95 1.09 2.97
N LYS A 365 -20.70 2.05 2.40
CA LYS A 365 -21.08 3.26 3.14
C LYS A 365 -21.90 2.94 4.38
N ALA A 366 -22.86 2.04 4.31
CA ALA A 366 -23.65 1.62 5.47
C ALA A 366 -22.80 0.97 6.57
N LEU A 367 -21.78 0.17 6.18
CA LEU A 367 -20.78 -0.34 7.12
C LEU A 367 -20.03 0.81 7.80
N VAL A 368 -19.48 1.74 7.02
CA VAL A 368 -18.72 2.90 7.52
C VAL A 368 -19.56 3.74 8.47
N ASP A 369 -20.77 4.13 8.04
CA ASP A 369 -21.68 4.96 8.84
C ASP A 369 -21.98 4.32 10.21
N ARG A 370 -22.15 3.00 10.28
CA ARG A 370 -22.40 2.26 11.53
C ARG A 370 -21.22 2.37 12.50
N TYR A 371 -20.00 2.21 12.02
CA TYR A 371 -18.80 2.30 12.86
C TYR A 371 -18.47 3.75 13.25
N VAL A 372 -18.66 4.71 12.34
CA VAL A 372 -18.54 6.14 12.64
C VAL A 372 -19.55 6.56 13.71
N ALA A 373 -20.81 6.14 13.60
CA ALA A 373 -21.84 6.42 14.61
C ALA A 373 -21.47 5.81 15.98
N ALA A 374 -20.93 4.58 16.01
CA ALA A 374 -20.49 3.94 17.23
C ALA A 374 -19.25 4.61 17.86
N ALA A 375 -18.37 5.22 17.06
CA ALA A 375 -17.21 5.97 17.53
C ALA A 375 -17.58 7.37 18.05
N LYS A 376 -18.62 7.96 17.51
CA LYS A 376 -19.01 9.38 17.70
C LYS A 376 -19.04 9.86 19.17
N PRO A 377 -19.61 9.14 20.16
CA PRO A 377 -19.68 9.60 21.53
C PRO A 377 -18.30 9.91 22.15
N VAL A 378 -17.27 9.18 21.75
CA VAL A 378 -15.89 9.41 22.21
C VAL A 378 -15.17 10.40 21.27
N ALA A 379 -15.34 10.24 19.97
CA ALA A 379 -14.69 11.10 18.98
C ALA A 379 -15.09 12.58 19.13
N ASP A 380 -16.37 12.88 19.42
CA ASP A 380 -16.90 14.23 19.54
C ASP A 380 -16.62 14.89 20.90
N ARG A 381 -16.04 14.17 21.86
CA ARG A 381 -15.67 14.73 23.15
C ARG A 381 -14.75 15.94 22.96
N LEU A 382 -15.16 17.09 23.47
CA LEU A 382 -14.34 18.30 23.43
C LEU A 382 -13.13 18.15 24.36
N VAL A 383 -11.95 18.55 23.89
CA VAL A 383 -10.69 18.43 24.63
C VAL A 383 -9.96 19.74 24.80
N GLY A 384 -10.28 20.77 24.02
CA GLY A 384 -9.65 22.09 24.15
C GLY A 384 -10.05 23.04 23.03
N LYS A 385 -9.30 24.13 22.92
CA LYS A 385 -9.44 25.13 21.87
C LYS A 385 -8.08 25.53 21.31
N VAL A 386 -8.07 25.82 20.01
CA VAL A 386 -6.92 26.45 19.33
C VAL A 386 -7.43 27.68 18.55
N SER A 387 -6.58 28.68 18.38
CA SER A 387 -6.93 29.95 17.75
C SER A 387 -7.00 29.90 16.24
N ALA A 388 -6.35 28.89 15.63
CA ALA A 388 -6.31 28.71 14.16
C ALA A 388 -6.04 27.24 13.83
N ALA A 389 -6.23 26.89 12.55
CA ALA A 389 -5.81 25.62 12.01
C ALA A 389 -4.27 25.45 12.10
N LEU A 390 -3.82 24.26 12.46
CA LEU A 390 -2.41 23.90 12.57
C LEU A 390 -2.08 22.84 11.53
N PRO A 391 -1.47 23.22 10.39
CA PRO A 391 -1.11 22.28 9.34
C PRO A 391 0.14 21.48 9.72
N ARG A 392 0.25 20.26 9.16
CA ARG A 392 1.48 19.46 9.19
C ARG A 392 2.60 20.06 8.35
N ALA A 393 2.23 20.91 7.39
CA ALA A 393 3.18 21.52 6.46
C ALA A 393 4.31 22.22 7.22
N ARG A 394 5.52 22.06 6.70
CA ARG A 394 6.70 22.72 7.24
C ARG A 394 6.78 24.15 6.69
N ASN A 395 7.23 25.05 7.53
CA ASN A 395 7.62 26.41 7.13
C ASN A 395 8.98 26.40 6.37
N PRO A 396 9.46 27.52 5.85
CA PRO A 396 10.77 27.58 5.17
C PRO A 396 11.96 27.15 6.02
N SER A 397 11.86 27.24 7.38
CA SER A 397 12.89 26.74 8.30
C SER A 397 12.82 25.24 8.55
N GLY A 398 11.83 24.55 7.97
CA GLY A 398 11.65 23.10 8.14
C GLY A 398 10.80 22.69 9.34
N GLU A 399 10.26 23.64 10.10
CA GLU A 399 9.43 23.38 11.29
C GLU A 399 7.95 23.26 10.93
N SER A 400 7.25 22.39 11.67
CA SER A 400 5.79 22.29 11.64
C SER A 400 5.21 22.87 12.93
N GLN A 401 4.31 23.85 12.84
CA GLN A 401 3.61 24.40 14.01
C GLN A 401 2.86 23.32 14.80
N LEU A 402 2.23 22.37 14.10
CA LEU A 402 1.56 21.23 14.72
C LEU A 402 2.58 20.31 15.41
N GLY A 403 3.74 20.09 14.80
CA GLY A 403 4.83 19.29 15.38
C GLY A 403 5.36 19.93 16.67
N SER A 404 5.56 21.24 16.68
CA SER A 404 5.98 21.98 17.88
C SER A 404 4.93 21.87 19.00
N LEU A 405 3.64 22.05 18.69
CA LEU A 405 2.57 21.87 19.68
C LEU A 405 2.56 20.46 20.29
N VAL A 406 2.76 19.43 19.47
CA VAL A 406 2.80 18.04 19.97
C VAL A 406 4.03 17.81 20.83
N ALA A 407 5.22 18.29 20.44
CA ALA A 407 6.45 18.18 21.23
C ALA A 407 6.31 18.93 22.56
N ASP A 408 5.77 20.14 22.57
CA ASP A 408 5.51 20.92 23.79
C ASP A 408 4.56 20.19 24.73
N SER A 409 3.51 19.55 24.19
CA SER A 409 2.56 18.75 24.98
C SER A 409 3.23 17.53 25.63
N GLN A 410 4.16 16.88 24.91
CA GLN A 410 4.94 15.76 25.43
C GLN A 410 5.91 16.19 26.53
N ALA A 411 6.62 17.32 26.34
CA ALA A 411 7.47 17.91 27.38
C ALA A 411 6.65 18.26 28.63
N ALA A 412 5.50 18.93 28.44
CA ALA A 412 4.63 19.30 29.57
C ALA A 412 4.08 18.08 30.33
N ALA A 413 3.70 17.01 29.61
CA ALA A 413 3.17 15.79 30.23
C ALA A 413 4.22 14.98 31.01
N THR A 414 5.49 15.09 30.62
CA THR A 414 6.59 14.30 31.18
C THR A 414 7.49 15.10 32.14
N GLY A 415 7.42 16.42 32.08
CA GLY A 415 8.36 17.31 32.81
C GLY A 415 9.77 17.31 32.19
N ALA A 416 9.92 16.81 30.97
CA ALA A 416 11.19 16.81 30.25
C ALA A 416 11.54 18.23 29.77
N GLU A 417 12.85 18.56 29.75
CA GLU A 417 13.35 19.86 29.30
C GLU A 417 13.29 20.01 27.76
N ILE A 418 13.35 18.90 27.06
CA ILE A 418 13.35 18.81 25.57
C ILE A 418 12.43 17.67 25.16
N ALA A 419 11.66 17.86 24.09
CA ALA A 419 10.89 16.82 23.44
C ALA A 419 11.13 16.83 21.93
N PHE A 420 11.09 15.64 21.33
CA PHE A 420 11.25 15.45 19.91
C PHE A 420 9.99 14.82 19.33
N MET A 421 9.54 15.38 18.21
CA MET A 421 8.44 14.81 17.42
C MET A 421 8.88 14.58 15.99
N ASN A 422 8.82 13.33 15.50
CA ASN A 422 9.13 13.03 14.12
C ASN A 422 8.00 13.48 13.18
N ALA A 423 8.38 13.93 11.97
CA ALA A 423 7.42 14.47 11.01
C ALA A 423 6.40 13.42 10.52
N TYR A 424 6.78 12.15 10.44
CA TYR A 424 5.90 11.06 10.01
C TYR A 424 4.88 10.65 11.08
N GLY A 425 5.12 11.03 12.32
CA GLY A 425 4.19 10.85 13.43
C GLY A 425 2.98 11.79 13.38
N LEU A 426 2.95 12.77 12.48
CA LEU A 426 1.82 13.68 12.26
C LEU A 426 1.01 13.20 11.05
N ARG A 427 -0.17 12.62 11.27
CA ARG A 427 -0.95 11.96 10.22
C ARG A 427 -2.05 12.82 9.60
N ALA A 428 -2.51 13.87 10.30
CA ALA A 428 -3.54 14.80 9.84
C ALA A 428 -3.22 16.22 10.28
N ASP A 429 -3.77 17.22 9.58
CA ASP A 429 -3.80 18.60 10.04
C ASP A 429 -4.79 18.75 11.19
N LEU A 430 -4.52 19.63 12.16
CA LEU A 430 -5.47 19.94 13.22
C LEU A 430 -6.29 21.16 12.81
N ILE A 431 -7.52 20.91 12.39
CA ILE A 431 -8.47 21.95 11.96
C ILE A 431 -9.55 22.07 13.02
N PRO A 432 -9.61 23.18 13.80
CA PRO A 432 -10.64 23.38 14.80
C PRO A 432 -12.02 23.58 14.15
N ARG A 433 -13.06 23.49 14.96
CA ARG A 433 -14.40 23.97 14.60
C ARG A 433 -14.42 25.50 14.50
N ASP A 434 -15.47 26.09 13.96
CA ASP A 434 -15.61 27.55 13.78
C ASP A 434 -15.46 28.35 15.08
N ASP A 435 -15.83 27.76 16.22
CA ASP A 435 -15.66 28.34 17.56
C ASP A 435 -14.29 28.10 18.19
N GLY A 436 -13.35 27.54 17.44
CA GLY A 436 -11.98 27.19 17.87
C GLY A 436 -11.90 25.87 18.66
N THR A 437 -13.01 25.17 18.92
CA THR A 437 -13.00 23.92 19.68
C THR A 437 -12.37 22.78 18.90
N VAL A 438 -11.70 21.89 19.66
CA VAL A 438 -11.05 20.68 19.14
C VAL A 438 -11.63 19.47 19.87
N THR A 439 -11.91 18.41 19.10
CA THR A 439 -12.42 17.14 19.61
C THR A 439 -11.33 16.10 19.80
N PHE A 440 -11.62 15.07 20.59
CA PHE A 440 -10.73 13.93 20.77
C PHE A 440 -10.43 13.23 19.44
N GLY A 441 -11.43 13.03 18.58
CA GLY A 441 -11.22 12.40 17.27
C GLY A 441 -10.30 13.20 16.34
N GLN A 442 -10.35 14.55 16.42
CA GLN A 442 -9.42 15.40 15.66
C GLN A 442 -7.98 15.26 16.17
N LEU A 443 -7.76 15.27 17.48
CA LEU A 443 -6.43 15.04 18.05
C LEU A 443 -5.93 13.61 17.76
N TYR A 444 -6.80 12.62 17.87
CA TYR A 444 -6.46 11.25 17.54
C TYR A 444 -6.02 11.09 16.09
N ALA A 445 -6.68 11.81 15.15
CA ALA A 445 -6.29 11.79 13.74
C ALA A 445 -4.91 12.39 13.48
N VAL A 446 -4.45 13.32 14.34
CA VAL A 446 -3.07 13.87 14.28
C VAL A 446 -2.06 12.81 14.66
N GLN A 447 -2.28 12.06 15.74
CA GLN A 447 -1.39 11.00 16.25
C GLN A 447 -2.17 9.70 16.53
N PRO A 448 -2.52 8.91 15.51
CA PRO A 448 -3.35 7.71 15.68
C PRO A 448 -2.57 6.49 16.17
N PHE A 449 -1.51 6.70 16.93
CA PHE A 449 -0.65 5.64 17.45
C PHE A 449 -0.92 5.40 18.93
N GLY A 450 -0.76 4.18 19.39
CA GLY A 450 -0.80 3.82 20.81
C GLY A 450 0.57 3.90 21.49
N ASN A 451 1.46 4.75 21.02
CA ASN A 451 2.82 4.88 21.54
C ASN A 451 2.83 5.45 22.95
N VAL A 452 3.79 5.00 23.75
CA VAL A 452 4.06 5.54 25.09
C VAL A 452 5.16 6.58 25.02
N LEU A 453 5.11 7.58 25.93
CA LEU A 453 6.17 8.55 26.08
C LEU A 453 7.35 7.90 26.84
N GLN A 454 8.56 8.12 26.33
CA GLN A 454 9.80 7.72 27.03
C GLN A 454 10.63 8.94 27.36
N VAL A 455 11.10 8.99 28.61
CA VAL A 455 12.03 10.02 29.09
C VAL A 455 13.41 9.40 29.30
N LYS A 456 14.45 10.02 28.75
CA LYS A 456 15.85 9.60 28.89
C LYS A 456 16.71 10.77 29.31
N GLY A 457 17.64 10.54 30.25
CA GLY A 457 18.69 11.50 30.58
C GLY A 457 19.82 11.42 29.55
N LEU A 458 20.13 12.54 28.93
CA LEU A 458 21.24 12.69 27.96
C LEU A 458 22.14 13.85 28.41
N THR A 459 23.46 13.72 28.15
CA THR A 459 24.37 14.88 28.24
C THR A 459 24.20 15.76 27.00
N GLY A 460 24.58 17.03 27.06
CA GLY A 460 24.56 17.93 25.92
C GLY A 460 25.37 17.41 24.69
N ALA A 461 26.48 16.70 24.96
CA ALA A 461 27.28 16.07 23.90
C ALA A 461 26.53 14.91 23.22
N GLN A 462 25.82 14.08 24.00
CA GLN A 462 24.99 13.00 23.45
C GLN A 462 23.79 13.55 22.67
N LEU A 463 23.16 14.61 23.17
CA LEU A 463 22.06 15.26 22.47
C LEU A 463 22.51 15.84 21.12
N ARG A 464 23.67 16.51 21.09
CA ARG A 464 24.27 17.01 19.85
C ARG A 464 24.54 15.86 18.87
N ALA A 465 25.18 14.77 19.34
CA ALA A 465 25.45 13.62 18.49
C ALA A 465 24.16 12.98 17.94
N LEU A 466 23.08 12.90 18.75
CA LEU A 466 21.77 12.41 18.30
C LEU A 466 21.20 13.28 17.17
N LEU A 467 21.30 14.60 17.29
CA LEU A 467 20.84 15.52 16.25
C LEU A 467 21.69 15.43 14.98
N GLU A 468 23.01 15.26 15.10
CA GLU A 468 23.92 15.12 13.98
C GLU A 468 23.72 13.79 13.22
N GLN A 469 23.36 12.70 13.90
CA GLN A 469 23.09 11.39 13.28
C GLN A 469 22.01 11.43 12.17
N GLN A 470 21.12 12.40 12.17
CA GLN A 470 20.11 12.58 11.13
C GLN A 470 20.74 12.89 9.76
N PHE A 471 21.97 13.36 9.73
CA PHE A 471 22.69 13.81 8.53
C PHE A 471 23.88 12.90 8.19
N ASP A 472 24.27 11.98 9.09
CA ASP A 472 25.51 11.21 8.97
C ASP A 472 25.47 10.02 7.99
N SER A 473 24.28 9.52 7.65
CA SER A 473 24.15 8.22 6.97
C SER A 473 24.28 8.27 5.45
N GLY A 474 24.53 9.44 4.84
CA GLY A 474 24.48 9.61 3.39
C GLY A 474 23.07 9.46 2.78
N SER A 475 22.16 8.79 3.47
CA SER A 475 20.73 8.73 3.12
C SER A 475 19.93 9.87 3.75
N ASN A 476 20.46 10.50 4.80
CA ASN A 476 19.90 11.67 5.44
C ASN A 476 20.59 12.91 4.90
N THR A 477 19.85 13.78 4.26
CA THR A 477 20.34 15.06 3.75
C THR A 477 19.56 16.20 4.39
N VAL A 478 20.04 17.44 4.23
CA VAL A 478 19.30 18.67 4.62
C VAL A 478 17.91 18.70 3.97
N GLU A 479 17.77 18.11 2.77
CA GLU A 479 16.50 18.01 2.03
C GLU A 479 15.62 16.86 2.52
N ARG A 480 16.19 15.89 3.21
CA ARG A 480 15.53 14.70 3.78
C ARG A 480 16.06 14.42 5.17
N PRO A 481 15.94 15.33 6.12
CA PRO A 481 16.28 15.00 7.49
C PRO A 481 15.26 13.98 8.01
N ASN A 482 15.72 12.86 8.56
CA ASN A 482 14.90 12.05 9.46
C ASN A 482 14.77 12.83 10.78
N ALA A 483 14.27 14.05 10.69
CA ALA A 483 14.15 14.90 11.85
C ALA A 483 13.16 14.27 12.83
N PRO A 484 13.51 14.23 14.13
CA PRO A 484 12.55 13.91 15.17
C PRO A 484 11.37 14.86 15.14
#